data_3b52c3bfee7dd43c0f359b73cf890f27
#
_entry.id   3b52c3bfee7dd43c0f359b73cf890f27
#
_cell.length_a   1.000
_cell.length_b   1.000
_cell.length_c   1.000
_cell.angle_alpha   90.00
_cell.angle_beta   90.00
_cell.angle_gamma   90.00
#
_symmetry.space_group_name_H-M   'P 1'
#
loop_
_entity.id
_entity.type
_entity.pdbx_description
1 polymer ?
#
loop_
_entity_poly.entity_id
_entity_poly.type
_entity_poly.pdbx_seq_one_letter_code
_entity_poly.pdbx_strand_id
1 'polypeptide(L)'
;MAVGIALLLLPLVPFIGTTINGATLWISVFGITFQPGEIAKIALIIFFAGYLVNRKDSLAVVGRKILGVRIPRGRELGPILVIWLASIGVLVLQRDLGTSILYFGLFLVMIYVATGRAFYAGIGVAMLVTGGLVASRVLDYVTRRFDAWLNPFDQNNYDAVGGSYQIVQGIFGMANGGLFGTGLGGGVPQLVPLAESDFIVASLAEELGLIGFFAILALYFLLVARGLKVGFRHSDEFAKLMAVGFAFVIALQVLSLIHI
;
A
#
# COMPACT_ATOMS: atom_id res chain seq x y z
N MET A 1 6.80 -6.29 17.12
CA MET A 1 5.76 -5.26 17.12
C MET A 1 6.30 -3.91 17.59
N ALA A 2 6.80 -3.77 18.81
CA ALA A 2 7.37 -2.51 19.29
C ALA A 2 8.38 -1.89 18.31
N VAL A 3 9.24 -2.74 17.72
CA VAL A 3 10.21 -2.31 16.69
C VAL A 3 9.50 -1.73 15.46
N GLY A 4 8.43 -2.35 14.96
CA GLY A 4 7.69 -1.84 13.78
C GLY A 4 7.06 -0.48 14.05
N ILE A 5 6.42 -0.30 15.22
CA ILE A 5 5.84 0.99 15.61
C ILE A 5 6.94 2.04 15.87
N ALA A 6 8.03 1.67 16.52
CA ALA A 6 9.16 2.57 16.74
C ALA A 6 9.75 3.07 15.41
N LEU A 7 9.90 2.18 14.42
CA LEU A 7 10.35 2.55 13.08
C LEU A 7 9.38 3.51 12.38
N LEU A 8 8.07 3.31 12.55
CA LEU A 8 7.07 4.23 11.99
C LEU A 8 7.09 5.60 12.68
N LEU A 9 7.37 5.66 13.98
CA LEU A 9 7.44 6.92 14.72
C LEU A 9 8.75 7.68 14.48
N LEU A 10 9.80 7.00 14.05
CA LEU A 10 11.15 7.57 13.92
C LEU A 10 11.22 8.81 13.02
N PRO A 11 10.54 8.87 11.85
CA PRO A 11 10.53 10.09 11.02
C PRO A 11 9.83 11.28 11.67
N LEU A 12 8.96 11.06 12.65
CA LEU A 12 8.25 12.14 13.36
C LEU A 12 9.11 12.78 14.47
N VAL A 13 10.27 12.18 14.77
CA VAL A 13 11.18 12.74 15.78
C VAL A 13 11.87 13.97 15.20
N PRO A 14 11.81 15.14 15.89
CA PRO A 14 12.52 16.34 15.48
C PRO A 14 14.02 16.06 15.26
N PHE A 15 14.60 16.69 14.24
CA PHE A 15 16.02 16.58 13.83
C PHE A 15 16.43 15.25 13.16
N ILE A 16 15.60 14.20 13.19
CA ILE A 16 15.87 12.93 12.51
C ILE A 16 15.08 12.84 11.23
N GLY A 17 13.81 13.23 11.26
CA GLY A 17 12.91 13.18 10.13
C GLY A 17 13.18 14.27 9.10
N THR A 18 13.07 13.92 7.84
CA THR A 18 13.16 14.83 6.70
C THR A 18 11.81 14.92 6.02
N THR A 19 11.32 16.15 5.84
CA THR A 19 10.05 16.40 5.15
C THR A 19 10.33 16.65 3.68
N ILE A 20 9.77 15.81 2.80
CA ILE A 20 9.85 15.93 1.35
C ILE A 20 8.41 16.02 0.82
N ASN A 21 8.12 17.02 0.01
CA ASN A 21 6.79 17.26 -0.56
C ASN A 21 5.63 17.26 0.47
N GLY A 22 5.90 17.76 1.67
CA GLY A 22 4.91 17.87 2.74
C GLY A 22 4.63 16.57 3.52
N ALA A 23 5.33 15.49 3.22
CA ALA A 23 5.27 14.22 3.94
C ALA A 23 6.58 13.97 4.72
N THR A 24 6.46 13.59 5.99
CA THR A 24 7.61 13.31 6.86
C THR A 24 7.79 11.80 7.00
N LEU A 25 8.38 11.20 5.98
CA LEU A 25 8.52 9.75 5.80
C LEU A 25 9.96 9.26 5.87
N TRP A 26 10.88 10.18 5.62
CA TRP A 26 12.28 9.88 5.40
C TRP A 26 13.12 10.23 6.61
N ILE A 27 14.18 9.48 6.81
CA ILE A 27 15.27 9.86 7.70
C ILE A 27 16.55 9.94 6.90
N SER A 28 17.34 10.97 7.19
CA SER A 28 18.65 11.17 6.57
C SER A 28 19.74 10.92 7.60
N VAL A 29 20.59 9.92 7.32
CA VAL A 29 21.74 9.58 8.16
C VAL A 29 22.98 9.56 7.28
N PHE A 30 23.95 10.40 7.60
CA PHE A 30 25.20 10.53 6.84
C PHE A 30 25.00 10.79 5.32
N GLY A 31 23.96 11.55 4.94
CA GLY A 31 23.67 11.86 3.55
C GLY A 31 22.92 10.77 2.79
N ILE A 32 22.62 9.64 3.41
CA ILE A 32 21.77 8.59 2.85
C ILE A 32 20.36 8.75 3.42
N THR A 33 19.38 8.89 2.53
CA THR A 33 17.97 8.95 2.90
C THR A 33 17.34 7.57 2.74
N PHE A 34 16.61 7.11 3.76
CA PHE A 34 15.83 5.88 3.68
C PHE A 34 14.48 6.04 4.38
N GLN A 35 13.51 5.21 4.01
CA GLN A 35 12.17 5.22 4.57
C GLN A 35 12.02 4.08 5.59
N PRO A 36 11.93 4.37 6.91
CA PRO A 36 11.78 3.34 7.93
C PRO A 36 10.51 2.52 7.78
N GLY A 37 9.47 3.06 7.13
CA GLY A 37 8.22 2.37 6.81
C GLY A 37 8.43 1.09 6.00
N GLU A 38 9.46 1.05 5.13
CA GLU A 38 9.77 -0.17 4.35
C GLU A 38 10.20 -1.33 5.25
N ILE A 39 11.03 -1.04 6.26
CA ILE A 39 11.45 -2.04 7.24
C ILE A 39 10.30 -2.38 8.20
N ALA A 40 9.48 -1.39 8.55
CA ALA A 40 8.31 -1.59 9.41
C ALA A 40 7.29 -2.56 8.78
N LYS A 41 7.11 -2.55 7.47
CA LYS A 41 6.27 -3.54 6.75
C LYS A 41 6.70 -4.98 7.05
N ILE A 42 8.00 -5.24 6.96
CA ILE A 42 8.56 -6.57 7.25
C ILE A 42 8.28 -6.97 8.70
N ALA A 43 8.56 -6.08 9.63
CA ALA A 43 8.33 -6.32 11.05
C ALA A 43 6.85 -6.57 11.38
N LEU A 44 5.92 -5.88 10.70
CA LEU A 44 4.48 -6.08 10.86
C LEU A 44 4.00 -7.41 10.26
N ILE A 45 4.52 -7.82 9.10
CA ILE A 45 4.21 -9.14 8.51
C ILE A 45 4.60 -10.25 9.49
N ILE A 46 5.83 -10.21 10.01
CA ILE A 46 6.33 -11.20 10.98
C ILE A 46 5.46 -11.20 12.23
N PHE A 47 5.12 -10.03 12.74
CA PHE A 47 4.27 -9.89 13.92
C PHE A 47 2.87 -10.46 13.68
N PHE A 48 2.20 -10.07 12.58
CA PHE A 48 0.86 -10.55 12.27
C PHE A 48 0.85 -12.06 12.02
N ALA A 49 1.85 -12.60 11.31
CA ALA A 49 1.97 -14.04 11.11
C ALA A 49 2.04 -14.78 12.46
N GLY A 50 2.95 -14.39 13.35
CA GLY A 50 3.10 -15.01 14.66
C GLY A 50 1.86 -14.85 15.55
N TYR A 51 1.24 -13.67 15.55
CA TYR A 51 0.04 -13.43 16.34
C TYR A 51 -1.16 -14.25 15.83
N LEU A 52 -1.39 -14.25 14.51
CA LEU A 52 -2.53 -14.94 13.90
C LEU A 52 -2.42 -16.45 14.04
N VAL A 53 -1.23 -17.04 13.95
CA VAL A 53 -1.02 -18.48 14.23
C VAL A 53 -1.49 -18.85 15.63
N ASN A 54 -1.11 -18.05 16.62
CA ASN A 54 -1.47 -18.33 18.02
C ASN A 54 -2.94 -18.06 18.35
N ARG A 55 -3.66 -17.30 17.52
CA ARG A 55 -5.04 -16.87 17.81
C ARG A 55 -6.07 -17.28 16.74
N LYS A 56 -5.66 -18.00 15.68
CA LYS A 56 -6.54 -18.37 14.57
C LYS A 56 -7.80 -19.12 15.05
N ASP A 57 -7.65 -20.06 15.99
CA ASP A 57 -8.77 -20.88 16.48
C ASP A 57 -9.76 -20.02 17.27
N SER A 58 -9.28 -19.11 18.11
CA SER A 58 -10.12 -18.17 18.83
C SER A 58 -10.87 -17.23 17.87
N LEU A 59 -10.19 -16.74 16.82
CA LEU A 59 -10.78 -15.87 15.79
C LEU A 59 -11.77 -16.64 14.89
N ALA A 60 -11.49 -17.94 14.63
CA ALA A 60 -12.31 -18.75 13.76
C ALA A 60 -13.55 -19.33 14.45
N VAL A 61 -13.46 -19.76 15.71
CA VAL A 61 -14.49 -20.60 16.39
C VAL A 61 -15.32 -19.79 17.38
N VAL A 62 -14.72 -18.88 18.12
CA VAL A 62 -15.33 -18.19 19.26
C VAL A 62 -16.01 -16.91 18.82
N GLY A 63 -17.35 -16.92 18.68
CA GLY A 63 -18.11 -15.71 18.34
C GLY A 63 -19.61 -15.84 18.59
N ARG A 64 -20.27 -14.69 18.76
CA ARG A 64 -21.73 -14.61 18.88
C ARG A 64 -22.34 -14.64 17.48
N LYS A 65 -23.33 -15.50 17.24
CA LYS A 65 -24.09 -15.49 15.98
C LYS A 65 -25.02 -14.27 15.99
N ILE A 66 -24.79 -13.32 15.12
CA ILE A 66 -25.66 -12.18 14.88
C ILE A 66 -26.02 -12.19 13.39
N LEU A 67 -27.31 -12.22 13.06
CA LEU A 67 -27.82 -12.28 11.68
C LEU A 67 -27.20 -13.40 10.83
N GLY A 68 -26.96 -14.58 11.40
CA GLY A 68 -26.36 -15.72 10.68
C GLY A 68 -24.81 -15.67 10.58
N VAL A 69 -24.18 -14.56 10.89
CA VAL A 69 -22.73 -14.38 10.85
C VAL A 69 -22.14 -14.50 12.27
N ARG A 70 -21.06 -15.25 12.41
CA ARG A 70 -20.34 -15.36 13.69
C ARG A 70 -19.36 -14.22 13.82
N ILE A 71 -19.62 -13.28 14.73
CA ILE A 71 -18.75 -12.15 15.05
C ILE A 71 -17.81 -12.58 16.18
N PRO A 72 -16.48 -12.48 16.01
CA PRO A 72 -15.53 -12.82 17.07
C PRO A 72 -15.69 -11.88 18.28
N ARG A 73 -15.24 -12.36 19.43
CA ARG A 73 -15.25 -11.55 20.65
C ARG A 73 -14.26 -10.40 20.54
N GLY A 74 -14.66 -9.21 20.96
CA GLY A 74 -13.78 -8.02 20.94
C GLY A 74 -12.46 -8.21 21.68
N ARG A 75 -12.40 -9.09 22.69
CA ARG A 75 -11.17 -9.44 23.40
C ARG A 75 -10.12 -10.09 22.49
N GLU A 76 -10.51 -10.81 21.45
CA GLU A 76 -9.59 -11.49 20.54
C GLU A 76 -9.12 -10.55 19.40
N LEU A 77 -10.02 -9.72 18.92
CA LEU A 77 -9.71 -8.72 17.90
C LEU A 77 -9.06 -7.46 18.47
N GLY A 78 -9.36 -7.12 19.71
CA GLY A 78 -8.97 -5.85 20.33
C GLY A 78 -7.48 -5.54 20.21
N PRO A 79 -6.56 -6.42 20.61
CA PRO A 79 -5.12 -6.16 20.50
C PRO A 79 -4.65 -5.91 19.06
N ILE A 80 -5.19 -6.67 18.10
CA ILE A 80 -4.84 -6.51 16.68
C ILE A 80 -5.34 -5.15 16.17
N LEU A 81 -6.60 -4.81 16.47
CA LEU A 81 -7.21 -3.55 16.05
C LEU A 81 -6.49 -2.35 16.66
N VAL A 82 -6.10 -2.41 17.93
CA VAL A 82 -5.35 -1.32 18.58
C VAL A 82 -4.02 -1.09 17.87
N ILE A 83 -3.27 -2.14 17.60
CA ILE A 83 -1.96 -2.04 16.94
C ILE A 83 -2.10 -1.50 15.53
N TRP A 84 -3.07 -2.04 14.82
CA TRP A 84 -3.37 -1.64 13.47
C TRP A 84 -3.83 -0.18 13.39
N LEU A 85 -4.75 0.25 14.27
CA LEU A 85 -5.17 1.64 14.36
C LEU A 85 -4.01 2.57 14.74
N ALA A 86 -3.13 2.12 15.64
CA ALA A 86 -1.93 2.88 15.98
C ALA A 86 -1.01 3.05 14.78
N SER A 87 -0.77 1.98 14.01
CA SER A 87 0.07 2.04 12.79
C SER A 87 -0.53 2.97 11.74
N ILE A 88 -1.83 2.89 11.49
CA ILE A 88 -2.53 3.79 10.56
C ILE A 88 -2.53 5.22 11.09
N GLY A 89 -2.78 5.42 12.37
CA GLY A 89 -2.75 6.75 12.99
C GLY A 89 -1.39 7.45 12.77
N VAL A 90 -0.29 6.72 12.93
CA VAL A 90 1.05 7.25 12.65
C VAL A 90 1.20 7.62 11.16
N LEU A 91 0.76 6.75 10.26
CA LEU A 91 0.85 6.99 8.81
C LEU A 91 -0.02 8.17 8.35
N VAL A 92 -1.19 8.36 8.95
CA VAL A 92 -2.04 9.53 8.71
C VAL A 92 -1.33 10.82 9.18
N LEU A 93 -0.68 10.78 10.34
CA LEU A 93 0.15 11.90 10.83
C LEU A 93 1.32 12.21 9.89
N GLN A 94 1.89 11.20 9.27
CA GLN A 94 2.93 11.32 8.25
C GLN A 94 2.40 11.79 6.89
N ARG A 95 1.08 11.87 6.70
CA ARG A 95 0.39 12.16 5.43
C ARG A 95 0.64 11.12 4.33
N ASP A 96 0.90 9.87 4.72
CA ASP A 96 1.13 8.76 3.81
C ASP A 96 -0.12 7.87 3.70
N LEU A 97 -1.01 8.27 2.81
CA LEU A 97 -2.25 7.51 2.54
C LEU A 97 -1.97 6.21 1.80
N GLY A 98 -1.01 6.21 0.87
CA GLY A 98 -0.66 5.03 0.07
C GLY A 98 -0.21 3.88 0.96
N THR A 99 0.76 4.12 1.81
CA THR A 99 1.26 3.12 2.77
C THR A 99 0.19 2.75 3.81
N SER A 100 -0.71 3.68 4.18
CA SER A 100 -1.84 3.37 5.07
C SER A 100 -2.79 2.33 4.46
N ILE A 101 -3.15 2.49 3.20
CA ILE A 101 -4.01 1.54 2.45
C ILE A 101 -3.29 0.20 2.30
N LEU A 102 -1.99 0.21 2.02
CA LEU A 102 -1.17 -1.00 1.90
C LEU A 102 -1.16 -1.80 3.22
N TYR A 103 -0.93 -1.15 4.35
CA TYR A 103 -0.93 -1.82 5.66
C TYR A 103 -2.31 -2.34 6.04
N PHE A 104 -3.35 -1.60 5.69
CA PHE A 104 -4.71 -2.05 5.86
C PHE A 104 -5.00 -3.30 5.04
N GLY A 105 -4.71 -3.28 3.75
CA GLY A 105 -4.89 -4.41 2.84
C GLY A 105 -4.10 -5.64 3.28
N LEU A 106 -2.83 -5.45 3.69
CA LEU A 106 -1.99 -6.50 4.24
C LEU A 106 -2.65 -7.17 5.44
N PHE A 107 -3.12 -6.40 6.42
CA PHE A 107 -3.80 -6.91 7.59
C PHE A 107 -5.04 -7.73 7.22
N LEU A 108 -5.88 -7.21 6.32
CA LEU A 108 -7.10 -7.88 5.88
C LEU A 108 -6.83 -9.22 5.21
N VAL A 109 -5.83 -9.27 4.33
CA VAL A 109 -5.49 -10.52 3.65
C VAL A 109 -4.91 -11.53 4.62
N MET A 110 -4.03 -11.11 5.52
CA MET A 110 -3.45 -12.03 6.50
C MET A 110 -4.53 -12.61 7.43
N ILE A 111 -5.48 -11.81 7.92
CA ILE A 111 -6.58 -12.31 8.77
C ILE A 111 -7.53 -13.22 7.98
N TYR A 112 -7.80 -12.89 6.70
CA TYR A 112 -8.61 -13.73 5.82
C TYR A 112 -7.94 -15.10 5.61
N VAL A 113 -6.66 -15.13 5.28
CA VAL A 113 -5.92 -16.40 5.05
C VAL A 113 -5.78 -17.22 6.33
N ALA A 114 -5.58 -16.55 7.48
CA ALA A 114 -5.49 -17.24 8.76
C ALA A 114 -6.82 -17.85 9.23
N THR A 115 -7.95 -17.20 8.95
CA THR A 115 -9.26 -17.60 9.49
C THR A 115 -10.16 -18.30 8.46
N GLY A 116 -9.88 -18.18 7.19
CA GLY A 116 -10.72 -18.65 6.08
C GLY A 116 -12.08 -17.94 5.96
N ARG A 117 -12.27 -16.77 6.58
CA ARG A 117 -13.57 -16.09 6.65
C ARG A 117 -13.61 -14.83 5.82
N ALA A 118 -14.37 -14.84 4.73
CA ALA A 118 -14.64 -13.69 3.87
C ALA A 118 -15.31 -12.50 4.61
N PHE A 119 -15.94 -12.76 5.75
CA PHE A 119 -16.55 -11.74 6.60
C PHE A 119 -15.56 -10.64 7.01
N TYR A 120 -14.31 -11.01 7.37
CA TYR A 120 -13.28 -10.02 7.72
C TYR A 120 -12.88 -9.16 6.53
N ALA A 121 -12.77 -9.77 5.36
CA ALA A 121 -12.49 -9.02 4.12
C ALA A 121 -13.64 -8.06 3.80
N GLY A 122 -14.90 -8.52 3.92
CA GLY A 122 -16.08 -7.67 3.67
C GLY A 122 -16.18 -6.48 4.60
N ILE A 123 -16.02 -6.68 5.92
CA ILE A 123 -15.99 -5.56 6.88
C ILE A 123 -14.81 -4.64 6.58
N GLY A 124 -13.65 -5.18 6.29
CA GLY A 124 -12.49 -4.37 5.99
C GLY A 124 -12.70 -3.49 4.77
N VAL A 125 -13.21 -4.03 3.68
CA VAL A 125 -13.54 -3.23 2.49
C VAL A 125 -14.58 -2.15 2.83
N ALA A 126 -15.62 -2.48 3.59
CA ALA A 126 -16.59 -1.49 4.05
C ALA A 126 -15.94 -0.38 4.89
N MET A 127 -15.02 -0.73 5.81
CA MET A 127 -14.26 0.24 6.60
C MET A 127 -13.33 1.09 5.73
N LEU A 128 -12.69 0.52 4.72
CA LEU A 128 -11.84 1.25 3.77
C LEU A 128 -12.65 2.28 2.99
N VAL A 129 -13.78 1.87 2.44
CA VAL A 129 -14.66 2.76 1.68
C VAL A 129 -15.23 3.87 2.55
N THR A 130 -15.78 3.53 3.72
CA THR A 130 -16.33 4.53 4.64
C THR A 130 -15.25 5.47 5.19
N GLY A 131 -14.09 4.92 5.56
CA GLY A 131 -12.94 5.71 6.02
C GLY A 131 -12.41 6.66 4.94
N GLY A 132 -12.32 6.20 3.69
CA GLY A 132 -11.93 7.01 2.54
C GLY A 132 -12.93 8.13 2.27
N LEU A 133 -14.23 7.83 2.31
CA LEU A 133 -15.30 8.85 2.15
C LEU A 133 -15.28 9.89 3.28
N VAL A 134 -15.05 9.48 4.51
CA VAL A 134 -14.91 10.42 5.63
C VAL A 134 -13.65 11.26 5.47
N ALA A 135 -12.52 10.61 5.17
CA ALA A 135 -11.25 11.30 4.97
C ALA A 135 -11.31 12.34 3.84
N SER A 136 -11.99 12.02 2.73
CA SER A 136 -12.20 12.95 1.62
C SER A 136 -13.09 14.15 1.96
N ARG A 137 -13.81 14.13 3.09
CA ARG A 137 -14.64 15.25 3.57
C ARG A 137 -13.96 16.08 4.65
N VAL A 138 -12.99 15.51 5.34
CA VAL A 138 -12.35 16.11 6.53
C VAL A 138 -10.93 16.58 6.25
N LEU A 139 -10.23 15.94 5.31
CA LEU A 139 -8.81 16.18 5.03
C LEU A 139 -8.64 16.76 3.63
N ASP A 140 -8.36 18.06 3.53
CA ASP A 140 -8.21 18.78 2.26
C ASP A 140 -7.20 18.14 1.29
N TYR A 141 -6.12 17.56 1.80
CA TYR A 141 -5.13 16.90 0.95
C TYR A 141 -5.66 15.59 0.33
N VAL A 142 -6.60 14.91 0.99
CA VAL A 142 -7.29 13.73 0.46
C VAL A 142 -8.28 14.16 -0.62
N THR A 143 -9.07 15.19 -0.36
CA THR A 143 -10.02 15.76 -1.32
C THR A 143 -9.31 16.13 -2.61
N ARG A 144 -8.21 16.90 -2.51
CA ARG A 144 -7.43 17.30 -3.70
C ARG A 144 -6.90 16.12 -4.50
N ARG A 145 -6.45 15.03 -3.86
CA ARG A 145 -6.02 13.83 -4.57
C ARG A 145 -7.16 13.12 -5.30
N PHE A 146 -8.35 13.07 -4.68
CA PHE A 146 -9.54 12.52 -5.34
C PHE A 146 -9.96 13.38 -6.54
N ASP A 147 -9.96 14.70 -6.41
CA ASP A 147 -10.33 15.62 -7.49
C ASP A 147 -9.33 15.53 -8.65
N ALA A 148 -8.03 15.49 -8.36
CA ALA A 148 -6.97 15.31 -9.35
C ALA A 148 -7.09 13.95 -10.08
N TRP A 149 -7.51 12.90 -9.38
CA TRP A 149 -7.69 11.58 -9.98
C TRP A 149 -8.97 11.47 -10.80
N LEU A 150 -10.09 12.04 -10.32
CA LEU A 150 -11.38 11.97 -11.03
C LEU A 150 -11.44 12.91 -12.24
N ASN A 151 -10.82 14.09 -12.14
CA ASN A 151 -10.85 15.14 -13.16
C ASN A 151 -9.43 15.64 -13.48
N PRO A 152 -8.55 14.75 -14.01
CA PRO A 152 -7.13 15.12 -14.18
C PRO A 152 -6.92 16.21 -15.23
N PHE A 153 -7.80 16.35 -16.21
CA PHE A 153 -7.71 17.34 -17.30
C PHE A 153 -8.42 18.66 -16.99
N ASP A 154 -9.03 18.82 -15.80
CA ASP A 154 -9.57 20.11 -15.38
C ASP A 154 -8.42 21.10 -15.12
N GLN A 155 -8.52 22.32 -15.69
CA GLN A 155 -7.45 23.31 -15.60
C GLN A 155 -7.14 23.71 -14.15
N ASN A 156 -8.14 23.79 -13.29
CA ASN A 156 -7.94 24.14 -11.88
C ASN A 156 -7.17 23.04 -11.14
N ASN A 157 -7.44 21.77 -11.47
CA ASN A 157 -6.71 20.64 -10.92
C ASN A 157 -5.30 20.54 -11.49
N TYR A 158 -5.12 20.83 -12.78
CA TYR A 158 -3.83 20.77 -13.46
C TYR A 158 -2.84 21.78 -12.89
N ASP A 159 -3.27 23.02 -12.69
CA ASP A 159 -2.42 24.12 -12.21
C ASP A 159 -2.27 24.16 -10.67
N ALA A 160 -3.05 23.34 -9.93
CA ALA A 160 -3.00 23.32 -8.48
C ALA A 160 -1.69 22.70 -7.97
N VAL A 161 -1.18 23.24 -6.86
CA VAL A 161 -0.03 22.65 -6.16
C VAL A 161 -0.43 21.25 -5.59
N GLY A 162 0.27 20.22 -6.06
CA GLY A 162 -0.10 18.82 -5.73
C GLY A 162 -1.36 18.34 -6.46
N GLY A 163 -1.69 18.97 -7.59
CA GLY A 163 -2.81 18.62 -8.46
C GLY A 163 -2.47 17.54 -9.47
N SER A 164 -3.13 17.60 -10.64
CA SER A 164 -3.09 16.52 -11.64
C SER A 164 -1.97 16.63 -12.68
N TYR A 165 -1.15 17.68 -12.65
CA TYR A 165 -0.06 17.87 -13.62
C TYR A 165 0.79 16.60 -13.82
N GLN A 166 1.22 15.98 -12.73
CA GLN A 166 2.06 14.79 -12.75
C GLN A 166 1.33 13.60 -13.42
N ILE A 167 0.05 13.39 -13.09
CA ILE A 167 -0.80 12.34 -13.67
C ILE A 167 -0.93 12.55 -15.19
N VAL A 168 -1.23 13.77 -15.59
CA VAL A 168 -1.45 14.11 -17.01
C VAL A 168 -0.16 13.94 -17.82
N GLN A 169 0.98 14.41 -17.29
CA GLN A 169 2.28 14.20 -17.95
C GLN A 169 2.64 12.71 -18.04
N GLY A 170 2.35 11.92 -16.99
CA GLY A 170 2.52 10.47 -17.02
C GLY A 170 1.66 9.80 -18.11
N ILE A 171 0.39 10.21 -18.25
CA ILE A 171 -0.51 9.70 -19.29
C ILE A 171 0.03 10.06 -20.69
N PHE A 172 0.52 11.29 -20.89
CA PHE A 172 1.09 11.70 -22.17
C PHE A 172 2.38 10.94 -22.49
N GLY A 173 3.27 10.72 -21.51
CA GLY A 173 4.46 9.87 -21.69
C GLY A 173 4.08 8.46 -22.13
N MET A 174 3.14 7.81 -21.43
CA MET A 174 2.66 6.49 -21.82
C MET A 174 2.04 6.48 -23.23
N ALA A 175 1.28 7.50 -23.60
CA ALA A 175 0.69 7.63 -24.94
C ALA A 175 1.78 7.82 -26.02
N ASN A 176 2.83 8.56 -25.73
CA ASN A 176 3.98 8.76 -26.62
C ASN A 176 4.72 7.44 -26.90
N GLY A 177 4.83 6.56 -25.91
CA GLY A 177 5.46 5.24 -26.07
C GLY A 177 4.72 4.30 -27.02
N GLY A 178 3.41 4.43 -27.17
CA GLY A 178 2.60 3.58 -28.04
C GLY A 178 2.76 2.09 -27.73
N LEU A 179 2.76 1.23 -28.77
CA LEU A 179 2.86 -0.22 -28.61
C LEU A 179 4.30 -0.69 -28.34
N PHE A 180 5.28 -0.12 -29.03
CA PHE A 180 6.66 -0.61 -29.03
C PHE A 180 7.65 0.23 -28.22
N GLY A 181 7.21 1.38 -27.74
CA GLY A 181 8.05 2.32 -27.00
C GLY A 181 8.87 3.22 -27.92
N THR A 182 9.41 4.29 -27.29
CA THR A 182 10.36 5.20 -27.97
C THR A 182 11.77 4.64 -28.01
N GLY A 183 12.04 3.52 -27.31
CA GLY A 183 13.35 2.94 -27.09
C GLY A 183 13.99 3.41 -25.77
N LEU A 184 14.94 2.62 -25.25
CA LEU A 184 15.64 2.95 -24.00
C LEU A 184 16.40 4.26 -24.15
N GLY A 185 16.13 5.23 -23.28
CA GLY A 185 16.69 6.59 -23.33
C GLY A 185 16.10 7.46 -24.44
N GLY A 186 15.10 6.97 -25.17
CA GLY A 186 14.42 7.75 -26.23
C GLY A 186 13.17 8.52 -25.74
N GLY A 187 12.76 8.28 -24.51
CA GLY A 187 11.67 9.01 -23.85
C GLY A 187 12.11 10.36 -23.26
N VAL A 188 11.16 11.08 -22.71
CA VAL A 188 11.37 12.40 -22.06
C VAL A 188 10.85 12.34 -20.62
N PRO A 189 11.31 11.39 -19.78
CA PRO A 189 10.77 11.16 -18.43
C PRO A 189 10.92 12.38 -17.52
N GLN A 190 11.88 13.28 -17.80
CA GLN A 190 12.08 14.53 -17.05
C GLN A 190 10.87 15.49 -17.10
N LEU A 191 9.93 15.30 -18.02
CA LEU A 191 8.68 16.05 -18.05
C LEU A 191 7.69 15.60 -16.97
N VAL A 192 7.86 14.38 -16.48
CA VAL A 192 7.03 13.81 -15.43
C VAL A 192 7.72 14.02 -14.07
N PRO A 193 7.20 14.85 -13.17
CA PRO A 193 7.77 15.02 -11.85
C PRO A 193 7.88 13.67 -11.11
N LEU A 194 9.01 13.42 -10.44
CA LEU A 194 9.28 12.17 -9.72
C LEU A 194 9.15 10.90 -10.59
N ALA A 195 9.53 11.00 -11.86
CA ALA A 195 9.50 9.89 -12.81
C ALA A 195 10.36 8.70 -12.36
N GLU A 196 11.44 8.98 -11.61
CA GLU A 196 12.35 7.95 -11.09
C GLU A 196 11.82 7.19 -9.86
N SER A 197 10.71 7.64 -9.27
CA SER A 197 10.11 7.05 -8.07
C SER A 197 8.64 6.71 -8.28
N ASP A 198 7.77 7.68 -8.04
CA ASP A 198 6.32 7.46 -8.00
C ASP A 198 5.72 7.17 -9.38
N PHE A 199 6.32 7.73 -10.46
CA PHE A 199 5.86 7.58 -11.84
C PHE A 199 6.81 6.75 -12.73
N ILE A 200 7.61 5.88 -12.14
CA ILE A 200 8.50 4.99 -12.88
C ILE A 200 7.76 4.14 -13.93
N VAL A 201 6.51 3.80 -13.66
CA VAL A 201 5.65 3.04 -14.56
C VAL A 201 5.37 3.82 -15.85
N ALA A 202 5.13 5.15 -15.75
CA ALA A 202 4.91 5.99 -16.91
C ALA A 202 6.17 6.05 -17.79
N SER A 203 7.35 6.24 -17.18
CA SER A 203 8.63 6.25 -17.90
C SER A 203 8.93 4.91 -18.58
N LEU A 204 8.72 3.80 -17.89
CA LEU A 204 8.88 2.46 -18.46
C LEU A 204 7.91 2.21 -19.61
N ALA A 205 6.66 2.67 -19.49
CA ALA A 205 5.68 2.51 -20.55
C ALA A 205 5.98 3.41 -21.75
N GLU A 206 6.57 4.60 -21.55
CA GLU A 206 7.04 5.46 -22.64
C GLU A 206 8.20 4.81 -23.40
N GLU A 207 9.21 4.30 -22.71
CA GLU A 207 10.41 3.78 -23.36
C GLU A 207 10.24 2.36 -23.91
N LEU A 208 9.52 1.47 -23.22
CA LEU A 208 9.32 0.08 -23.59
C LEU A 208 8.01 -0.18 -24.32
N GLY A 209 7.13 0.82 -24.36
CA GLY A 209 5.79 0.70 -24.92
C GLY A 209 4.87 -0.21 -24.11
N LEU A 210 3.66 -0.36 -24.60
CA LEU A 210 2.63 -1.17 -23.97
C LEU A 210 3.03 -2.65 -23.85
N ILE A 211 3.75 -3.18 -24.85
CA ILE A 211 4.24 -4.58 -24.86
C ILE A 211 5.25 -4.78 -23.72
N GLY A 212 6.25 -3.91 -23.60
CA GLY A 212 7.24 -3.99 -22.54
C GLY A 212 6.64 -3.79 -21.15
N PHE A 213 5.69 -2.85 -21.02
CA PHE A 213 4.94 -2.65 -19.80
C PHE A 213 4.19 -3.91 -19.35
N PHE A 214 3.42 -4.54 -20.24
CA PHE A 214 2.73 -5.80 -19.89
C PHE A 214 3.68 -6.96 -19.63
N ALA A 215 4.85 -7.01 -20.27
CA ALA A 215 5.87 -8.00 -19.94
C ALA A 215 6.38 -7.85 -18.51
N ILE A 216 6.66 -6.62 -18.06
CA ILE A 216 7.04 -6.34 -16.67
C ILE A 216 5.93 -6.73 -15.69
N LEU A 217 4.67 -6.36 -15.99
CA LEU A 217 3.53 -6.77 -15.17
C LEU A 217 3.39 -8.29 -15.06
N ALA A 218 3.58 -9.01 -16.17
CA ALA A 218 3.54 -10.47 -16.18
C ALA A 218 4.65 -11.07 -15.29
N LEU A 219 5.85 -10.50 -15.27
CA LEU A 219 6.91 -10.92 -14.36
C LEU A 219 6.54 -10.72 -12.88
N TYR A 220 5.99 -9.56 -12.53
CA TYR A 220 5.50 -9.32 -11.17
C TYR A 220 4.35 -10.27 -10.81
N PHE A 221 3.41 -10.50 -11.73
CA PHE A 221 2.33 -11.46 -11.52
C PHE A 221 2.87 -12.88 -11.26
N LEU A 222 3.86 -13.32 -12.04
CA LEU A 222 4.51 -14.62 -11.84
C LEU A 222 5.21 -14.70 -10.48
N LEU A 223 5.91 -13.64 -10.07
CA LEU A 223 6.57 -13.56 -8.76
C LEU A 223 5.54 -13.71 -7.63
N VAL A 224 4.47 -12.93 -7.67
CA VAL A 224 3.38 -12.98 -6.68
C VAL A 224 2.72 -14.36 -6.67
N ALA A 225 2.37 -14.90 -7.84
CA ALA A 225 1.75 -16.22 -7.96
C ALA A 225 2.64 -17.34 -7.40
N ARG A 226 3.96 -17.26 -7.63
CA ARG A 226 4.93 -18.18 -7.01
C ARG A 226 4.98 -18.05 -5.51
N GLY A 227 5.05 -16.83 -4.98
CA GLY A 227 5.04 -16.56 -3.55
C GLY A 227 3.78 -17.11 -2.86
N LEU A 228 2.61 -16.86 -3.44
CA LEU A 228 1.33 -17.41 -2.95
C LEU A 228 1.32 -18.95 -3.02
N LYS A 229 1.78 -19.54 -4.14
CA LYS A 229 1.84 -21.00 -4.30
C LYS A 229 2.75 -21.64 -3.26
N VAL A 230 3.90 -21.05 -2.96
CA VAL A 230 4.81 -21.51 -1.89
C VAL A 230 4.09 -21.42 -0.54
N GLY A 231 3.48 -20.28 -0.23
CA GLY A 231 2.74 -20.08 1.01
C GLY A 231 1.62 -21.10 1.21
N PHE A 232 0.75 -21.27 0.22
CA PHE A 232 -0.38 -22.21 0.36
C PHE A 232 0.01 -23.71 0.39
N ARG A 233 1.20 -24.06 -0.08
CA ARG A 233 1.72 -25.43 -0.02
C ARG A 233 2.48 -25.74 1.26
N HIS A 234 2.84 -24.74 2.03
CA HIS A 234 3.64 -24.93 3.24
C HIS A 234 2.76 -25.50 4.37
N SER A 235 3.29 -26.49 5.09
CA SER A 235 2.59 -27.13 6.22
C SER A 235 2.61 -26.28 7.49
N ASP A 236 3.69 -25.50 7.69
CA ASP A 236 3.79 -24.58 8.81
C ASP A 236 2.98 -23.31 8.55
N GLU A 237 2.06 -23.01 9.45
CA GLU A 237 1.13 -21.89 9.34
C GLU A 237 1.83 -20.53 9.43
N PHE A 238 2.92 -20.44 10.19
CA PHE A 238 3.68 -19.20 10.31
C PHE A 238 4.38 -18.88 8.97
N ALA A 239 5.08 -19.85 8.41
CA ALA A 239 5.72 -19.71 7.11
C ALA A 239 4.73 -19.43 5.98
N LYS A 240 3.55 -20.08 6.03
CA LYS A 240 2.45 -19.83 5.10
C LYS A 240 1.98 -18.37 5.17
N LEU A 241 1.68 -17.86 6.36
CA LEU A 241 1.21 -16.47 6.53
C LEU A 241 2.29 -15.45 6.15
N MET A 242 3.55 -15.72 6.46
CA MET A 242 4.66 -14.88 6.03
C MET A 242 4.79 -14.82 4.51
N ALA A 243 4.81 -15.98 3.85
CA ALA A 243 4.93 -16.03 2.39
C ALA A 243 3.77 -15.32 1.68
N VAL A 244 2.53 -15.53 2.16
CA VAL A 244 1.35 -14.82 1.64
C VAL A 244 1.44 -13.31 1.92
N GLY A 245 1.86 -12.91 3.12
CA GLY A 245 2.01 -11.50 3.47
C GLY A 245 3.01 -10.78 2.57
N PHE A 246 4.19 -11.36 2.36
CA PHE A 246 5.19 -10.79 1.46
C PHE A 246 4.73 -10.74 0.00
N ALA A 247 4.14 -11.82 -0.51
CA ALA A 247 3.61 -11.85 -1.87
C ALA A 247 2.53 -10.79 -2.07
N PHE A 248 1.67 -10.59 -1.08
CA PHE A 248 0.59 -9.62 -1.15
C PHE A 248 1.08 -8.18 -1.06
N VAL A 249 2.10 -7.89 -0.25
CA VAL A 249 2.72 -6.56 -0.21
C VAL A 249 3.29 -6.19 -1.57
N ILE A 250 4.01 -7.11 -2.22
CA ILE A 250 4.52 -6.89 -3.58
C ILE A 250 3.37 -6.61 -4.54
N ALA A 251 2.29 -7.42 -4.50
CA ALA A 251 1.13 -7.22 -5.35
C ALA A 251 0.49 -5.83 -5.15
N LEU A 252 0.29 -5.41 -3.90
CA LEU A 252 -0.29 -4.10 -3.59
C LEU A 252 0.63 -2.95 -4.00
N GLN A 253 1.95 -3.08 -3.83
CA GLN A 253 2.89 -2.05 -4.25
C GLN A 253 2.88 -1.88 -5.77
N VAL A 254 2.86 -2.98 -6.52
CA VAL A 254 2.75 -2.93 -7.99
C VAL A 254 1.43 -2.28 -8.41
N LEU A 255 0.31 -2.67 -7.79
CA LEU A 255 -0.99 -2.05 -8.06
C LEU A 255 -1.00 -0.56 -7.70
N SER A 256 -0.36 -0.15 -6.60
CA SER A 256 -0.24 1.25 -6.21
C SER A 256 0.50 2.07 -7.27
N LEU A 257 1.62 1.55 -7.80
CA LEU A 257 2.39 2.22 -8.84
C LEU A 257 1.67 2.35 -10.19
N ILE A 258 0.67 1.49 -10.46
CA ILE A 258 -0.14 1.54 -11.68
C ILE A 258 -1.30 2.54 -11.57
N HIS A 259 -1.78 2.81 -10.34
CA HIS A 259 -2.98 3.61 -10.09
C HIS A 259 -2.68 5.05 -9.68
N ILE A 260 -1.42 5.42 -9.58
CA ILE A 260 -1.02 6.79 -9.22
C ILE A 260 -1.12 7.73 -10.40
#